data_70918b5058fd5fd7fc33772c439fe776
#
_entry.id   70918b5058fd5fd7fc33772c439fe776
#
_cell.length_a   1.000
_cell.length_b   1.000
_cell.length_c   1.000
_cell.angle_alpha   90.00
_cell.angle_beta   90.00
_cell.angle_gamma   90.00
#
_symmetry.space_group_name_H-M   'P 1'
#
loop_
_entity.id
_entity.type
_entity.pdbx_description
1 polymer ?
#
loop_
_entity_poly.entity_id
_entity_poly.type
_entity_poly.pdbx_seq_one_letter_code
_entity_poly.pdbx_strand_id
1 'polypeptide(L)'
;MKIPKNQAHNPSRNKKRQSPRADFHDYKAPGYYLITITAYPDTPRLSNINLQCDAILRKGDMIIPDNTELGDCVKDELFAMPRKNPKLQIKRYVIMPDHIHFVLQVVSELDKHVGRYIAPFTKACSQAHTRLANLSDFETLFKPFDDQIIFNKEQLDRAIKYIEDNPRRYLIRRKYPDLFQRHLNLVIGGHEYAAYGNMFLLKQPYLLPIRIHRNWSQEEFDGYAAYCRGEIAKGAIPVSPAIHKAEKEILREAIDNGSSVILFRDLGFNERFKPSGKYFDLCGAGRLLMLCPWPDNLRRRSDAGYDKFHQMNDFAAIIASLPASDRLTIRIDRNS
;
A
#
# COMPACT_ATOMS: atom_id res chain seq x y z
N MET A 1 -45.34 26.72 -31.50
CA MET A 1 -44.29 27.10 -30.56
C MET A 1 -43.60 25.80 -30.09
N LYS A 2 -42.41 25.48 -30.67
CA LYS A 2 -41.71 24.20 -30.43
C LYS A 2 -40.63 24.46 -29.35
N ILE A 3 -40.68 23.69 -28.27
CA ILE A 3 -39.71 23.71 -27.17
C ILE A 3 -38.47 22.93 -27.63
N PRO A 4 -37.22 23.46 -27.54
CA PRO A 4 -36.02 22.74 -27.92
C PRO A 4 -35.65 21.73 -26.84
N LYS A 5 -35.38 20.48 -27.26
CA LYS A 5 -34.80 19.41 -26.40
C LYS A 5 -33.37 19.79 -26.01
N ASN A 6 -33.15 19.99 -24.74
CA ASN A 6 -31.83 20.09 -24.16
C ASN A 6 -31.10 18.75 -24.35
N GLN A 7 -30.07 18.76 -25.18
CA GLN A 7 -29.08 17.67 -25.26
C GLN A 7 -28.22 17.72 -24.03
N ALA A 8 -28.39 16.77 -23.10
CA ALA A 8 -27.47 16.50 -22.03
C ALA A 8 -26.11 16.11 -22.63
N HIS A 9 -25.15 16.99 -22.49
CA HIS A 9 -23.77 16.77 -22.90
C HIS A 9 -23.13 15.77 -21.92
N ASN A 10 -23.00 14.53 -22.38
CA ASN A 10 -22.31 13.47 -21.65
C ASN A 10 -20.78 13.68 -21.82
N PRO A 11 -20.01 14.08 -20.80
CA PRO A 11 -18.59 14.30 -20.97
C PRO A 11 -17.87 12.98 -21.24
N SER A 12 -17.26 12.93 -22.40
CA SER A 12 -16.50 11.87 -23.03
C SER A 12 -15.78 10.89 -22.09
N ARG A 13 -16.22 9.63 -22.10
CA ARG A 13 -15.56 8.44 -21.56
C ARG A 13 -14.29 8.03 -22.33
N ASN A 14 -13.69 8.89 -23.10
CA ASN A 14 -12.49 8.61 -23.92
C ASN A 14 -11.24 9.35 -23.44
N LYS A 15 -10.85 9.21 -22.16
CA LYS A 15 -9.44 9.27 -21.84
C LYS A 15 -8.91 7.83 -21.79
N LYS A 16 -8.25 7.40 -22.90
CA LYS A 16 -7.32 6.26 -22.88
C LYS A 16 -6.41 6.43 -21.66
N ARG A 17 -6.68 5.70 -20.58
CA ARG A 17 -5.68 5.46 -19.55
C ARG A 17 -4.61 4.60 -20.22
N GLN A 18 -3.55 5.23 -20.71
CA GLN A 18 -2.30 4.57 -20.92
C GLN A 18 -1.82 4.16 -19.53
N SER A 19 -2.09 2.93 -19.10
CA SER A 19 -1.22 2.26 -18.15
C SER A 19 0.15 2.31 -18.80
N PRO A 20 1.16 2.95 -18.19
CA PRO A 20 2.49 2.96 -18.75
C PRO A 20 3.03 1.53 -18.66
N ARG A 21 2.75 0.74 -19.70
CA ARG A 21 3.45 -0.53 -19.90
C ARG A 21 4.91 -0.19 -20.10
N ALA A 22 5.77 -0.99 -19.51
CA ALA A 22 7.19 -0.82 -19.65
C ALA A 22 7.59 -1.05 -21.12
N ASP A 23 7.93 0.01 -21.84
CA ASP A 23 8.31 -0.04 -23.26
C ASP A 23 9.51 -0.95 -23.53
N PHE A 24 10.29 -1.24 -22.48
CA PHE A 24 11.47 -2.11 -22.54
C PHE A 24 11.17 -3.61 -22.35
N HIS A 25 9.91 -4.00 -22.10
CA HIS A 25 9.55 -5.39 -21.78
C HIS A 25 8.68 -6.03 -22.87
N ASP A 26 9.10 -7.21 -23.34
CA ASP A 26 8.28 -8.02 -24.25
C ASP A 26 7.26 -8.85 -23.46
N TYR A 27 6.03 -8.42 -23.50
CA TYR A 27 4.89 -9.06 -22.84
C TYR A 27 4.43 -10.38 -23.50
N LYS A 28 5.15 -10.88 -24.51
CA LYS A 28 4.95 -12.22 -25.09
C LYS A 28 5.97 -13.21 -24.53
N ALA A 29 7.12 -12.72 -24.08
CA ALA A 29 8.23 -13.54 -23.60
C ALA A 29 7.86 -14.33 -22.34
N PRO A 30 8.51 -15.50 -22.10
CA PRO A 30 8.39 -16.22 -20.84
C PRO A 30 8.74 -15.34 -19.65
N GLY A 31 7.94 -15.46 -18.56
CA GLY A 31 8.12 -14.62 -17.39
C GLY A 31 6.99 -14.73 -16.39
N TYR A 32 7.05 -13.91 -15.34
CA TYR A 32 6.04 -13.86 -14.28
C TYR A 32 5.46 -12.47 -14.15
N TYR A 33 4.17 -12.42 -13.89
CA TYR A 33 3.40 -11.19 -13.70
C TYR A 33 2.54 -11.30 -12.45
N LEU A 34 2.61 -10.31 -11.56
CA LEU A 34 1.60 -10.12 -10.51
C LEU A 34 0.47 -9.29 -11.12
N ILE A 35 -0.69 -9.91 -11.24
CA ILE A 35 -1.90 -9.28 -11.80
C ILE A 35 -2.83 -8.89 -10.65
N THR A 36 -3.34 -7.67 -10.71
CA THR A 36 -4.38 -7.16 -9.82
C THR A 36 -5.58 -6.71 -10.63
N ILE A 37 -6.76 -7.20 -10.30
CA ILE A 37 -8.01 -6.81 -10.97
C ILE A 37 -9.03 -6.42 -9.90
N THR A 38 -9.48 -5.18 -9.93
CA THR A 38 -10.40 -4.61 -8.95
C THR A 38 -11.82 -4.58 -9.50
N ALA A 39 -12.79 -5.03 -8.74
CA ALA A 39 -14.19 -4.91 -9.07
C ALA A 39 -14.68 -3.45 -8.97
N TYR A 40 -15.77 -3.10 -9.63
CA TYR A 40 -16.41 -1.80 -9.45
C TYR A 40 -17.07 -1.73 -8.05
N PRO A 41 -17.18 -0.53 -7.43
CA PRO A 41 -17.63 -0.40 -6.05
C PRO A 41 -19.02 -0.98 -5.78
N ASP A 42 -19.93 -0.87 -6.75
CA ASP A 42 -21.34 -1.25 -6.61
C ASP A 42 -21.62 -2.71 -7.01
N THR A 43 -20.57 -3.49 -7.23
CA THR A 43 -20.70 -4.90 -7.59
C THR A 43 -20.79 -5.80 -6.33
N PRO A 44 -21.44 -6.99 -6.42
CA PRO A 44 -21.48 -7.93 -5.32
C PRO A 44 -20.06 -8.37 -4.92
N ARG A 45 -19.91 -8.74 -3.65
CA ARG A 45 -18.64 -9.26 -3.15
C ARG A 45 -18.29 -10.58 -3.83
N LEU A 46 -16.99 -10.75 -4.13
CA LEU A 46 -16.46 -12.00 -4.66
C LEU A 46 -16.18 -13.02 -3.56
N SER A 47 -15.89 -12.56 -2.35
CA SER A 47 -15.65 -13.42 -1.17
C SER A 47 -16.01 -12.74 0.13
N ASN A 48 -16.13 -13.53 1.18
CA ASN A 48 -16.26 -13.09 2.55
C ASN A 48 -14.99 -13.41 3.32
N ILE A 49 -14.55 -12.51 4.17
CA ILE A 49 -13.44 -12.71 5.08
C ILE A 49 -13.94 -12.36 6.46
N ASN A 50 -14.19 -13.37 7.27
CA ASN A 50 -14.75 -13.21 8.61
C ASN A 50 -13.64 -13.37 9.64
N LEU A 51 -13.62 -12.48 10.63
CA LEU A 51 -12.88 -12.68 11.86
C LEU A 51 -13.66 -13.70 12.70
N GLN A 52 -13.15 -14.90 12.81
CA GLN A 52 -13.54 -15.77 13.89
C GLN A 52 -12.81 -15.26 15.15
N CYS A 53 -13.56 -14.61 16.02
CA CYS A 53 -13.14 -14.19 17.36
C CYS A 53 -12.00 -13.14 17.43
N ASP A 54 -11.72 -12.65 18.65
CA ASP A 54 -10.68 -11.66 18.98
C ASP A 54 -9.24 -12.16 18.79
N ALA A 55 -9.02 -13.14 17.91
CA ALA A 55 -7.73 -13.68 17.60
C ALA A 55 -6.76 -12.57 17.14
N ILE A 56 -5.62 -12.51 17.78
CA ILE A 56 -4.49 -11.69 17.34
C ILE A 56 -4.03 -12.28 16.00
N LEU A 57 -4.27 -11.55 14.92
CA LEU A 57 -3.84 -11.93 13.57
C LEU A 57 -2.32 -11.82 13.46
N ARG A 58 -1.63 -12.93 13.65
CA ARG A 58 -0.17 -12.98 13.58
C ARG A 58 0.29 -13.04 12.12
N LYS A 59 1.49 -12.56 11.89
CA LYS A 59 2.14 -12.72 10.59
C LYS A 59 2.39 -14.22 10.34
N GLY A 60 1.91 -14.71 9.20
CA GLY A 60 1.97 -16.13 8.83
C GLY A 60 0.67 -16.89 9.06
N ASP A 61 -0.32 -16.31 9.74
CA ASP A 61 -1.65 -16.91 9.83
C ASP A 61 -2.26 -17.01 8.43
N MET A 62 -2.62 -18.23 8.04
CA MET A 62 -3.27 -18.48 6.76
C MET A 62 -4.76 -18.25 6.90
N ILE A 63 -5.24 -17.17 6.29
CA ILE A 63 -6.66 -16.85 6.21
C ILE A 63 -7.13 -17.10 4.80
N ILE A 64 -8.09 -18.01 4.66
CA ILE A 64 -8.68 -18.35 3.37
C ILE A 64 -10.01 -17.62 3.25
N PRO A 65 -10.18 -16.75 2.24
CA PRO A 65 -11.48 -16.14 1.97
C PRO A 65 -12.49 -17.21 1.57
N ASP A 66 -13.72 -17.04 2.06
CA ASP A 66 -14.86 -17.88 1.66
C ASP A 66 -15.52 -17.24 0.42
N ASN A 67 -15.42 -17.92 -0.72
CA ASN A 67 -15.95 -17.39 -1.98
C ASN A 67 -17.47 -17.32 -1.94
N THR A 68 -18.01 -16.27 -2.55
CA THR A 68 -19.43 -16.25 -2.94
C THR A 68 -19.61 -17.05 -4.22
N GLU A 69 -20.85 -17.30 -4.65
CA GLU A 69 -21.16 -17.95 -5.93
C GLU A 69 -20.49 -17.21 -7.11
N LEU A 70 -20.49 -15.86 -7.09
CA LEU A 70 -19.75 -15.06 -8.07
C LEU A 70 -18.24 -15.27 -7.96
N GLY A 71 -17.72 -15.38 -6.74
CA GLY A 71 -16.30 -15.67 -6.50
C GLY A 71 -15.87 -17.03 -7.03
N ASP A 72 -16.71 -18.05 -6.92
CA ASP A 72 -16.45 -19.36 -7.48
C ASP A 72 -16.47 -19.32 -9.03
N CYS A 73 -17.41 -18.60 -9.63
CA CYS A 73 -17.38 -18.36 -11.07
C CYS A 73 -16.08 -17.66 -11.51
N VAL A 74 -15.62 -16.66 -10.76
CA VAL A 74 -14.33 -15.98 -11.03
C VAL A 74 -13.16 -16.94 -10.93
N LYS A 75 -13.15 -17.83 -9.93
CA LYS A 75 -12.14 -18.86 -9.75
C LYS A 75 -12.12 -19.85 -10.93
N ASP A 76 -13.28 -20.31 -11.36
CA ASP A 76 -13.42 -21.26 -12.48
C ASP A 76 -12.90 -20.66 -13.79
N GLU A 77 -13.24 -19.40 -14.06
CA GLU A 77 -12.74 -18.68 -15.24
C GLU A 77 -11.23 -18.38 -15.14
N LEU A 78 -10.70 -18.12 -13.93
CA LEU A 78 -9.26 -17.96 -13.72
C LEU A 78 -8.51 -19.22 -14.13
N PHE A 79 -8.98 -20.40 -13.71
CA PHE A 79 -8.39 -21.69 -14.06
C PHE A 79 -8.76 -22.16 -15.48
N ALA A 80 -9.76 -21.58 -16.10
CA ALA A 80 -10.03 -21.79 -17.51
C ALA A 80 -8.94 -21.21 -18.44
N MET A 81 -8.23 -20.16 -18.01
CA MET A 81 -7.14 -19.57 -18.80
C MET A 81 -6.03 -20.57 -19.15
N PRO A 82 -5.39 -21.26 -18.18
CA PRO A 82 -4.36 -22.27 -18.51
C PRO A 82 -4.92 -23.49 -19.21
N ARG A 83 -6.18 -23.88 -19.00
CA ARG A 83 -6.83 -24.97 -19.74
C ARG A 83 -6.99 -24.63 -21.23
N LYS A 84 -7.33 -23.35 -21.54
CA LYS A 84 -7.46 -22.84 -22.92
C LYS A 84 -6.12 -22.55 -23.59
N ASN A 85 -5.09 -22.25 -22.79
CA ASN A 85 -3.74 -21.96 -23.27
C ASN A 85 -2.67 -22.55 -22.33
N PRO A 86 -2.09 -23.71 -22.67
CA PRO A 86 -1.07 -24.38 -21.84
C PRO A 86 0.23 -23.58 -21.65
N LYS A 87 0.45 -22.51 -22.45
CA LYS A 87 1.57 -21.59 -22.27
C LYS A 87 1.41 -20.69 -21.02
N LEU A 88 0.23 -20.72 -20.36
CA LEU A 88 -0.07 -19.95 -19.17
C LEU A 88 -0.22 -20.87 -17.95
N GLN A 89 0.25 -20.42 -16.78
CA GLN A 89 0.05 -21.09 -15.50
C GLN A 89 -0.27 -20.10 -14.39
N ILE A 90 -1.21 -20.45 -13.51
CA ILE A 90 -1.50 -19.70 -12.30
C ILE A 90 -0.64 -20.27 -11.16
N LYS A 91 0.30 -19.50 -10.64
CA LYS A 91 1.22 -19.95 -9.57
C LYS A 91 0.63 -19.76 -8.18
N ARG A 92 -0.03 -18.66 -7.95
CA ARG A 92 -0.73 -18.31 -6.71
C ARG A 92 -1.85 -17.35 -7.01
N TYR A 93 -2.92 -17.39 -6.23
CA TYR A 93 -4.03 -16.45 -6.35
C TYR A 93 -4.72 -16.25 -5.00
N VAL A 94 -5.47 -15.16 -4.89
CA VAL A 94 -6.45 -14.90 -3.83
C VAL A 94 -7.62 -14.12 -4.39
N ILE A 95 -8.82 -14.52 -4.04
CA ILE A 95 -10.07 -13.81 -4.35
C ILE A 95 -10.47 -13.04 -3.09
N MET A 96 -10.27 -11.73 -3.15
CA MET A 96 -10.63 -10.79 -2.08
C MET A 96 -12.08 -10.32 -2.28
N PRO A 97 -12.70 -9.69 -1.28
CA PRO A 97 -14.09 -9.23 -1.42
C PRO A 97 -14.36 -8.31 -2.60
N ASP A 98 -13.40 -7.48 -2.99
CA ASP A 98 -13.52 -6.41 -4.00
C ASP A 98 -12.46 -6.45 -5.09
N HIS A 99 -11.57 -7.45 -5.09
CA HIS A 99 -10.51 -7.60 -6.08
C HIS A 99 -9.92 -9.00 -6.08
N ILE A 100 -9.13 -9.30 -7.11
CA ILE A 100 -8.35 -10.53 -7.19
C ILE A 100 -6.87 -10.20 -7.40
N HIS A 101 -6.00 -11.00 -6.80
CA HIS A 101 -4.57 -11.03 -7.10
C HIS A 101 -4.19 -12.42 -7.57
N PHE A 102 -3.35 -12.49 -8.58
CA PHE A 102 -2.74 -13.76 -8.97
C PHE A 102 -1.37 -13.56 -9.62
N VAL A 103 -0.49 -14.54 -9.44
CA VAL A 103 0.76 -14.64 -10.19
C VAL A 103 0.51 -15.50 -11.41
N LEU A 104 0.63 -14.88 -12.58
CA LEU A 104 0.56 -15.52 -13.88
C LEU A 104 1.98 -15.80 -14.37
N GLN A 105 2.27 -17.07 -14.72
CA GLN A 105 3.48 -17.45 -15.43
C GLN A 105 3.18 -17.64 -16.92
N VAL A 106 3.98 -17.03 -17.75
CA VAL A 106 4.12 -17.35 -19.17
C VAL A 106 5.26 -18.35 -19.28
N VAL A 107 4.95 -19.59 -19.68
CA VAL A 107 5.90 -20.71 -19.70
C VAL A 107 6.74 -20.71 -20.99
N SER A 108 6.10 -20.36 -22.10
CA SER A 108 6.74 -20.24 -23.41
C SER A 108 6.16 -19.04 -24.16
N GLU A 109 6.84 -18.59 -25.20
CA GLU A 109 6.44 -17.43 -25.97
C GLU A 109 4.99 -17.46 -26.43
N LEU A 110 4.28 -16.36 -26.18
CA LEU A 110 2.88 -16.16 -26.54
C LEU A 110 2.74 -15.59 -27.95
N ASP A 111 1.66 -15.93 -28.63
CA ASP A 111 1.33 -15.37 -29.95
C ASP A 111 0.92 -13.88 -29.86
N LYS A 112 0.34 -13.50 -28.72
CA LYS A 112 -0.12 -12.13 -28.40
C LYS A 112 0.37 -11.74 -27.01
N HIS A 113 0.45 -10.43 -26.72
CA HIS A 113 0.84 -9.96 -25.39
C HIS A 113 -0.14 -10.47 -24.31
N VAL A 114 0.36 -10.68 -23.08
CA VAL A 114 -0.35 -11.31 -21.95
C VAL A 114 -1.73 -10.71 -21.66
N GLY A 115 -1.90 -9.40 -21.81
CA GLY A 115 -3.19 -8.74 -21.59
C GLY A 115 -4.32 -9.20 -22.52
N ARG A 116 -3.98 -9.77 -23.71
CA ARG A 116 -4.97 -10.35 -24.62
C ARG A 116 -5.57 -11.66 -24.13
N TYR A 117 -4.92 -12.29 -23.17
CA TYR A 117 -5.43 -13.50 -22.52
C TYR A 117 -6.23 -13.18 -21.25
N ILE A 118 -5.92 -12.04 -20.60
CA ILE A 118 -6.67 -11.57 -19.41
C ILE A 118 -8.04 -10.98 -19.81
N ALA A 119 -8.14 -10.31 -20.96
CA ALA A 119 -9.39 -9.67 -21.39
C ALA A 119 -10.58 -10.66 -21.57
N PRO A 120 -10.43 -11.86 -22.19
CA PRO A 120 -11.50 -12.85 -22.23
C PRO A 120 -11.91 -13.36 -20.85
N PHE A 121 -10.96 -13.52 -19.91
CA PHE A 121 -11.24 -13.87 -18.52
C PHE A 121 -12.11 -12.82 -17.84
N THR A 122 -11.75 -11.54 -17.88
CA THR A 122 -12.55 -10.48 -17.26
C THR A 122 -13.93 -10.34 -17.90
N LYS A 123 -14.04 -10.58 -19.22
CA LYS A 123 -15.32 -10.60 -19.93
C LYS A 123 -16.21 -11.74 -19.45
N ALA A 124 -15.67 -12.97 -19.32
CA ALA A 124 -16.41 -14.13 -18.86
C ALA A 124 -16.91 -13.94 -17.40
N CYS A 125 -16.09 -13.38 -16.53
CA CYS A 125 -16.51 -13.01 -15.17
C CYS A 125 -17.65 -11.98 -15.18
N SER A 126 -17.61 -10.98 -16.06
CA SER A 126 -18.68 -9.99 -16.19
C SER A 126 -19.97 -10.63 -16.72
N GLN A 127 -19.89 -11.61 -17.62
CA GLN A 127 -21.05 -12.38 -18.07
C GLN A 127 -21.66 -13.22 -16.95
N ALA A 128 -20.83 -13.84 -16.10
CA ALA A 128 -21.28 -14.57 -14.92
C ALA A 128 -22.00 -13.62 -13.95
N HIS A 129 -21.44 -12.42 -13.70
CA HIS A 129 -22.05 -11.40 -12.86
C HIS A 129 -23.43 -10.98 -13.39
N THR A 130 -23.53 -10.62 -14.68
CA THR A 130 -24.80 -10.23 -15.32
C THR A 130 -25.86 -11.32 -15.16
N ARG A 131 -25.48 -12.59 -15.36
CA ARG A 131 -26.38 -13.73 -15.22
C ARG A 131 -26.85 -13.95 -13.78
N LEU A 132 -25.91 -13.95 -12.80
CA LEU A 132 -26.22 -14.22 -11.39
C LEU A 132 -27.06 -13.10 -10.76
N ALA A 133 -26.83 -11.86 -11.18
CA ALA A 133 -27.59 -10.71 -10.69
C ALA A 133 -28.90 -10.49 -11.47
N ASN A 134 -29.24 -11.34 -12.44
CA ASN A 134 -30.41 -11.22 -13.32
C ASN A 134 -30.55 -9.83 -13.97
N LEU A 135 -29.42 -9.25 -14.40
CA LEU A 135 -29.40 -7.93 -15.03
C LEU A 135 -29.92 -8.02 -16.48
N SER A 136 -30.70 -7.03 -16.91
CA SER A 136 -31.21 -6.95 -18.29
C SER A 136 -30.10 -6.69 -19.31
N ASP A 137 -29.09 -5.94 -18.89
CA ASP A 137 -27.99 -5.51 -19.74
C ASP A 137 -26.65 -6.02 -19.22
N PHE A 138 -25.68 -6.17 -20.15
CA PHE A 138 -24.33 -6.55 -19.81
C PHE A 138 -23.65 -5.48 -18.95
N GLU A 139 -23.21 -5.87 -17.73
CA GLU A 139 -22.44 -5.01 -16.84
C GLU A 139 -21.01 -5.50 -16.67
N THR A 140 -20.06 -4.58 -16.73
CA THR A 140 -18.65 -4.88 -16.53
C THR A 140 -18.35 -5.00 -15.05
N LEU A 141 -17.95 -6.19 -14.60
CA LEU A 141 -17.61 -6.48 -13.21
C LEU A 141 -16.31 -5.81 -12.78
N PHE A 142 -15.31 -5.80 -13.64
CA PHE A 142 -13.94 -5.40 -13.28
C PHE A 142 -13.47 -4.13 -13.97
N LYS A 143 -12.71 -3.32 -13.23
CA LYS A 143 -11.88 -2.26 -13.78
C LYS A 143 -10.74 -2.85 -14.62
N PRO A 144 -10.06 -2.03 -15.46
CA PRO A 144 -8.84 -2.45 -16.13
C PRO A 144 -7.83 -3.01 -15.10
N PHE A 145 -7.17 -4.10 -15.46
CA PHE A 145 -6.18 -4.73 -14.58
C PHE A 145 -4.89 -3.90 -14.50
N ASP A 146 -4.22 -4.03 -13.37
CA ASP A 146 -2.84 -3.57 -13.16
C ASP A 146 -1.91 -4.79 -13.20
N ASP A 147 -0.74 -4.65 -13.83
CA ASP A 147 0.29 -5.69 -13.88
C ASP A 147 1.64 -5.19 -13.36
N GLN A 148 2.34 -6.06 -12.68
CA GLN A 148 3.72 -5.85 -12.25
C GLN A 148 4.58 -6.99 -12.77
N ILE A 149 5.62 -6.64 -13.55
CA ILE A 149 6.61 -7.60 -14.06
C ILE A 149 7.48 -8.09 -12.90
N ILE A 150 7.72 -9.39 -12.84
CA ILE A 150 8.58 -10.05 -11.85
C ILE A 150 9.85 -10.51 -12.55
N PHE A 151 10.98 -9.90 -12.20
CA PHE A 151 12.27 -10.11 -12.90
C PHE A 151 13.14 -11.21 -12.28
N ASN A 152 12.91 -11.56 -10.99
CA ASN A 152 13.75 -12.52 -10.29
C ASN A 152 12.97 -13.32 -9.24
N LYS A 153 13.62 -14.38 -8.73
CA LYS A 153 13.04 -15.27 -7.74
C LYS A 153 12.62 -14.55 -6.45
N GLU A 154 13.41 -13.62 -5.97
CA GLU A 154 13.08 -12.88 -4.73
C GLU A 154 11.82 -12.02 -4.88
N GLN A 155 11.62 -11.43 -6.07
CA GLN A 155 10.38 -10.71 -6.37
C GLN A 155 9.19 -11.65 -6.46
N LEU A 156 9.38 -12.85 -7.04
CA LEU A 156 8.34 -13.88 -7.08
C LEU A 156 7.93 -14.33 -5.68
N ASP A 157 8.89 -14.64 -4.83
CA ASP A 157 8.64 -15.05 -3.45
C ASP A 157 7.92 -13.95 -2.66
N ARG A 158 8.29 -12.68 -2.88
CA ARG A 158 7.58 -11.53 -2.29
C ARG A 158 6.15 -11.39 -2.81
N ALA A 159 5.92 -11.59 -4.10
CA ALA A 159 4.58 -11.53 -4.69
C ALA A 159 3.67 -12.64 -4.16
N ILE A 160 4.19 -13.86 -4.03
CA ILE A 160 3.46 -15.00 -3.45
C ILE A 160 3.09 -14.70 -1.99
N LYS A 161 4.06 -14.30 -1.16
CA LYS A 161 3.81 -13.92 0.24
C LYS A 161 2.82 -12.76 0.38
N TYR A 162 2.86 -11.80 -0.54
CA TYR A 162 1.90 -10.70 -0.58
C TYR A 162 0.48 -11.20 -0.84
N ILE A 163 0.29 -12.11 -1.80
CA ILE A 163 -1.01 -12.71 -2.11
C ILE A 163 -1.54 -13.48 -0.88
N GLU A 164 -0.71 -14.28 -0.24
CA GLU A 164 -1.07 -15.09 0.94
C GLU A 164 -1.44 -14.24 2.15
N ASP A 165 -0.75 -13.11 2.35
CA ASP A 165 -0.97 -12.21 3.48
C ASP A 165 -2.13 -11.21 3.27
N ASN A 166 -2.67 -11.10 2.05
CA ASN A 166 -3.73 -10.13 1.73
C ASN A 166 -4.99 -10.27 2.61
N PRO A 167 -5.54 -11.46 2.87
CA PRO A 167 -6.71 -11.61 3.72
C PRO A 167 -6.47 -11.14 5.16
N ARG A 168 -5.32 -11.46 5.77
CA ARG A 168 -4.92 -10.96 7.09
C ARG A 168 -4.82 -9.43 7.11
N ARG A 169 -4.17 -8.85 6.10
CA ARG A 169 -4.04 -7.38 5.96
C ARG A 169 -5.38 -6.68 5.80
N TYR A 170 -6.30 -7.30 5.09
CA TYR A 170 -7.67 -6.80 4.96
C TYR A 170 -8.37 -6.73 6.32
N LEU A 171 -8.31 -7.81 7.12
CA LEU A 171 -8.91 -7.86 8.45
C LEU A 171 -8.29 -6.85 9.42
N ILE A 172 -6.95 -6.73 9.45
CA ILE A 172 -6.25 -5.77 10.31
C ILE A 172 -6.73 -4.33 10.02
N ARG A 173 -6.83 -3.96 8.74
CA ARG A 173 -7.32 -2.63 8.36
C ARG A 173 -8.76 -2.38 8.76
N ARG A 174 -9.61 -3.40 8.71
CA ARG A 174 -10.99 -3.29 9.17
C ARG A 174 -11.13 -3.22 10.69
N LYS A 175 -10.25 -3.91 11.40
CA LYS A 175 -10.23 -3.90 12.87
C LYS A 175 -9.69 -2.57 13.42
N TYR A 176 -8.72 -1.97 12.76
CA TYR A 176 -8.04 -0.74 13.20
C TYR A 176 -8.03 0.33 12.10
N PRO A 177 -9.19 0.80 11.63
CA PRO A 177 -9.27 1.72 10.49
C PRO A 177 -8.51 3.03 10.75
N ASP A 178 -8.53 3.55 11.98
CA ASP A 178 -7.89 4.82 12.34
C ASP A 178 -6.36 4.78 12.22
N LEU A 179 -5.75 3.60 12.36
CA LEU A 179 -4.30 3.42 12.18
C LEU A 179 -3.87 3.44 10.70
N PHE A 180 -4.82 3.39 9.78
CA PHE A 180 -4.58 3.35 8.33
C PHE A 180 -5.18 4.56 7.59
N GLN A 181 -5.33 5.67 8.30
CA GLN A 181 -5.84 6.93 7.74
C GLN A 181 -4.71 7.90 7.40
N ARG A 182 -4.99 8.74 6.42
CA ARG A 182 -4.17 9.91 6.07
C ARG A 182 -4.72 11.12 6.81
N HIS A 183 -3.82 11.93 7.35
CA HIS A 183 -4.10 13.23 7.92
C HIS A 183 -3.29 14.25 7.14
N LEU A 184 -3.94 15.13 6.38
CA LEU A 184 -3.25 16.02 5.44
C LEU A 184 -2.96 17.42 6.04
N ASN A 185 -3.70 17.81 7.09
CA ASN A 185 -3.66 19.16 7.66
C ASN A 185 -3.19 19.16 9.12
N LEU A 186 -2.15 18.38 9.42
CA LEU A 186 -1.59 18.31 10.77
C LEU A 186 -0.61 19.46 10.99
N VAL A 187 -0.81 20.25 12.02
CA VAL A 187 0.12 21.33 12.40
C VAL A 187 0.89 20.94 13.65
N ILE A 188 2.24 20.94 13.56
CA ILE A 188 3.15 20.68 14.66
C ILE A 188 4.18 21.80 14.71
N GLY A 189 4.30 22.51 15.83
CA GLY A 189 5.25 23.60 15.99
C GLY A 189 5.10 24.71 14.94
N GLY A 190 3.88 24.97 14.47
CA GLY A 190 3.58 26.00 13.47
C GLY A 190 3.84 25.59 12.01
N HIS A 191 4.32 24.35 11.74
CA HIS A 191 4.53 23.83 10.40
C HIS A 191 3.49 22.75 10.04
N GLU A 192 3.07 22.70 8.76
CA GLU A 192 2.08 21.75 8.26
C GLU A 192 2.73 20.44 7.82
N TYR A 193 2.10 19.32 8.20
CA TYR A 193 2.54 17.99 7.84
C TYR A 193 1.37 17.16 7.29
N ALA A 194 1.68 16.30 6.35
CA ALA A 194 0.84 15.12 6.12
C ALA A 194 1.31 13.99 7.04
N ALA A 195 0.37 13.25 7.60
CA ALA A 195 0.66 12.12 8.49
C ALA A 195 -0.07 10.85 8.05
N TYR A 196 0.47 9.70 8.45
CA TYR A 196 -0.15 8.38 8.29
C TYR A 196 0.25 7.47 9.45
N GLY A 197 -0.74 6.85 10.09
CA GLY A 197 -0.52 5.93 11.19
C GLY A 197 -0.99 6.47 12.54
N ASN A 198 -0.37 6.02 13.62
CA ASN A 198 -0.79 6.32 14.98
C ASN A 198 -0.33 7.73 15.43
N MET A 199 -1.22 8.69 15.37
CA MET A 199 -0.96 10.07 15.79
C MET A 199 -0.71 10.22 17.30
N PHE A 200 -1.17 9.30 18.14
CA PHE A 200 -0.95 9.33 19.59
C PHE A 200 0.53 9.16 19.96
N LEU A 201 1.38 8.71 19.03
CA LEU A 201 2.83 8.66 19.26
C LEU A 201 3.43 10.06 19.45
N LEU A 202 2.83 11.10 18.91
CA LEU A 202 3.25 12.49 19.16
C LEU A 202 2.99 12.95 20.59
N LYS A 203 2.02 12.35 21.30
CA LYS A 203 1.69 12.67 22.69
C LYS A 203 2.61 11.96 23.70
N GLN A 204 3.48 11.07 23.24
CA GLN A 204 4.40 10.39 24.14
C GLN A 204 5.45 11.36 24.68
N PRO A 205 5.80 11.28 25.97
CA PRO A 205 6.64 12.29 26.62
C PRO A 205 8.05 12.31 26.05
N TYR A 206 8.59 11.14 25.68
CA TYR A 206 9.97 11.04 25.26
C TYR A 206 10.11 10.62 23.79
N LEU A 207 10.45 11.59 22.95
CA LEU A 207 10.83 11.40 21.56
C LEU A 207 12.34 11.60 21.42
N LEU A 208 13.02 10.66 20.76
CA LEU A 208 14.48 10.66 20.56
C LEU A 208 14.78 10.93 19.08
N PRO A 209 15.25 12.14 18.69
CA PRO A 209 15.66 12.38 17.32
C PRO A 209 16.96 11.63 17.04
N ILE A 210 16.95 10.82 15.97
CA ILE A 210 18.16 10.11 15.54
C ILE A 210 18.73 10.83 14.33
N ARG A 211 19.95 11.36 14.48
CA ARG A 211 20.69 12.04 13.41
C ARG A 211 22.13 11.58 13.44
N ILE A 212 22.65 11.11 12.31
CA ILE A 212 24.04 10.67 12.16
C ILE A 212 24.74 11.56 11.16
N HIS A 213 25.91 12.02 11.51
CA HIS A 213 26.74 12.84 10.66
C HIS A 213 27.71 11.98 9.85
N ARG A 214 27.90 12.32 8.56
CA ARG A 214 28.77 11.56 7.65
C ARG A 214 30.24 11.53 8.04
N ASN A 215 30.66 12.52 8.81
CA ASN A 215 32.06 12.71 9.19
C ASN A 215 32.42 12.03 10.51
N TRP A 216 31.49 11.29 11.11
CA TRP A 216 31.76 10.59 12.36
C TRP A 216 32.72 9.41 12.14
N SER A 217 33.65 9.26 13.06
CA SER A 217 34.46 8.04 13.18
C SER A 217 33.59 6.85 13.58
N GLN A 218 34.14 5.64 13.44
CA GLN A 218 33.43 4.44 13.86
C GLN A 218 33.16 4.46 15.38
N GLU A 219 34.09 4.96 16.18
CA GLU A 219 33.95 5.07 17.64
C GLU A 219 32.81 6.03 18.05
N GLU A 220 32.74 7.21 17.40
CA GLU A 220 31.66 8.18 17.61
C GLU A 220 30.31 7.57 17.24
N PHE A 221 30.25 6.86 16.12
CA PHE A 221 29.04 6.15 15.72
C PHE A 221 28.63 5.07 16.72
N ASP A 222 29.57 4.22 17.15
CA ASP A 222 29.28 3.12 18.09
C ASP A 222 28.82 3.66 19.45
N GLY A 223 29.45 4.73 19.94
CA GLY A 223 29.03 5.43 21.16
C GLY A 223 27.61 6.01 21.05
N TYR A 224 27.31 6.68 19.94
CA TYR A 224 25.97 7.24 19.70
C TYR A 224 24.92 6.15 19.51
N ALA A 225 25.23 5.08 18.82
CA ALA A 225 24.32 3.95 18.64
C ALA A 225 24.02 3.25 19.98
N ALA A 226 25.05 3.09 20.84
CA ALA A 226 24.87 2.56 22.20
C ALA A 226 23.96 3.47 23.06
N TYR A 227 24.18 4.81 22.99
CA TYR A 227 23.30 5.78 23.62
C TYR A 227 21.85 5.64 23.14
N CYS A 228 21.61 5.64 21.82
CA CYS A 228 20.26 5.50 21.25
C CYS A 228 19.59 4.20 21.72
N ARG A 229 20.30 3.07 21.71
CA ARG A 229 19.78 1.78 22.20
C ARG A 229 19.38 1.86 23.69
N GLY A 230 20.23 2.50 24.50
CA GLY A 230 19.94 2.70 25.92
C GLY A 230 18.70 3.53 26.18
N GLU A 231 18.51 4.63 25.45
CA GLU A 231 17.34 5.49 25.60
C GLU A 231 16.07 4.83 25.06
N ILE A 232 16.16 4.11 23.93
CA ILE A 232 15.04 3.35 23.38
C ILE A 232 14.61 2.23 24.34
N ALA A 233 15.55 1.56 24.99
CA ALA A 233 15.25 0.54 26.02
C ALA A 233 14.54 1.13 27.24
N LYS A 234 14.74 2.42 27.55
CA LYS A 234 14.00 3.16 28.59
C LYS A 234 12.64 3.68 28.13
N GLY A 235 12.24 3.40 26.89
CA GLY A 235 10.93 3.78 26.33
C GLY A 235 10.93 5.02 25.44
N ALA A 236 12.09 5.57 25.07
CA ALA A 236 12.16 6.64 24.09
C ALA A 236 11.67 6.14 22.71
N ILE A 237 10.88 6.98 22.03
CA ILE A 237 10.43 6.69 20.66
C ILE A 237 11.38 7.35 19.67
N PRO A 238 12.11 6.57 18.86
CA PRO A 238 12.99 7.12 17.84
C PRO A 238 12.21 7.87 16.74
N VAL A 239 12.72 9.06 16.40
CA VAL A 239 12.20 9.94 15.35
C VAL A 239 13.30 10.16 14.32
N SER A 240 13.11 9.72 13.09
CA SER A 240 14.16 9.83 12.06
C SER A 240 13.62 9.81 10.64
N PRO A 241 14.28 10.50 9.69
CA PRO A 241 14.03 10.33 8.26
C PRO A 241 14.66 9.04 7.68
N ALA A 242 15.44 8.29 8.48
CA ALA A 242 16.09 7.05 8.06
C ALA A 242 16.92 7.22 6.76
N ILE A 243 17.74 8.26 6.68
CA ILE A 243 18.53 8.58 5.50
C ILE A 243 19.81 7.76 5.48
N HIS A 244 20.60 7.86 6.56
CA HIS A 244 21.87 7.17 6.69
C HIS A 244 21.68 5.68 6.95
N LYS A 245 22.63 4.83 6.49
CA LYS A 245 22.59 3.37 6.71
C LYS A 245 22.49 3.03 8.19
N ALA A 246 23.28 3.70 9.01
CA ALA A 246 23.34 3.48 10.43
C ALA A 246 22.06 3.92 11.17
N GLU A 247 21.39 5.01 10.75
CA GLU A 247 20.05 5.36 11.25
C GLU A 247 19.05 4.21 11.01
N LYS A 248 19.11 3.62 9.79
CA LYS A 248 18.25 2.47 9.44
C LYS A 248 18.54 1.24 10.28
N GLU A 249 19.79 1.04 10.70
CA GLU A 249 20.18 -0.07 11.56
C GLU A 249 19.62 0.11 12.98
N ILE A 250 19.82 1.28 13.60
CA ILE A 250 19.25 1.61 14.91
C ILE A 250 17.71 1.47 14.88
N LEU A 251 17.05 2.01 13.86
CA LEU A 251 15.60 1.91 13.72
C LEU A 251 15.13 0.47 13.52
N ARG A 252 15.88 -0.35 12.78
CA ARG A 252 15.57 -1.77 12.58
C ARG A 252 15.61 -2.52 13.89
N GLU A 253 16.69 -2.34 14.66
CA GLU A 253 16.85 -2.94 15.98
C GLU A 253 15.72 -2.50 16.94
N ALA A 254 15.39 -1.20 16.97
CA ALA A 254 14.29 -0.68 17.77
C ALA A 254 12.95 -1.36 17.39
N ILE A 255 12.66 -1.46 16.11
CA ILE A 255 11.46 -2.11 15.60
C ILE A 255 11.40 -3.59 15.99
N ASP A 256 12.50 -4.31 15.81
CA ASP A 256 12.59 -5.75 16.08
C ASP A 256 12.48 -6.04 17.58
N ASN A 257 12.94 -5.11 18.43
CA ASN A 257 12.80 -5.15 19.90
C ASN A 257 11.45 -4.62 20.41
N GLY A 258 10.49 -4.34 19.55
CA GLY A 258 9.14 -3.98 19.99
C GLY A 258 8.88 -2.48 20.14
N SER A 259 9.82 -1.59 19.83
CA SER A 259 9.63 -0.14 19.98
C SER A 259 8.71 0.44 18.91
N SER A 260 7.98 1.50 19.26
CA SER A 260 7.30 2.37 18.30
C SER A 260 8.30 3.27 17.59
N VAL A 261 7.97 3.76 16.40
CA VAL A 261 8.84 4.66 15.62
C VAL A 261 8.04 5.76 14.94
N ILE A 262 8.65 6.94 14.82
CA ILE A 262 8.15 8.05 14.00
C ILE A 262 9.13 8.25 12.84
N LEU A 263 8.64 8.07 11.62
CA LEU A 263 9.46 8.12 10.41
C LEU A 263 9.09 9.34 9.56
N PHE A 264 10.09 10.07 9.12
CA PHE A 264 9.89 11.13 8.13
C PHE A 264 9.96 10.58 6.71
N ARG A 265 9.17 11.18 5.83
CA ARG A 265 9.16 10.90 4.40
C ARG A 265 9.28 12.18 3.59
N ASP A 266 9.93 12.07 2.45
CA ASP A 266 10.05 13.16 1.48
C ASP A 266 8.83 13.30 0.56
N LEU A 267 7.96 12.29 0.54
CA LEU A 267 6.73 12.27 -0.24
C LEU A 267 5.52 12.21 0.66
N GLY A 268 4.51 13.02 0.35
CA GLY A 268 3.19 12.98 0.95
C GLY A 268 2.46 11.66 0.68
N PHE A 269 1.23 11.59 1.13
CA PHE A 269 0.41 10.39 1.06
C PHE A 269 -0.73 10.57 0.06
N ASN A 270 -0.64 9.97 -1.12
CA ASN A 270 -1.72 9.94 -2.08
C ASN A 270 -2.87 9.02 -1.59
N GLU A 271 -4.02 9.06 -2.26
CA GLU A 271 -5.20 8.28 -1.90
C GLU A 271 -4.99 6.76 -1.85
N ARG A 272 -4.05 6.28 -2.63
CA ARG A 272 -3.73 4.85 -2.72
C ARG A 272 -2.59 4.43 -1.81
N PHE A 273 -2.05 5.36 -1.01
CA PHE A 273 -0.93 5.04 -0.15
C PHE A 273 -1.31 3.97 0.88
N LYS A 274 -0.47 2.96 0.99
CA LYS A 274 -0.55 1.90 1.99
C LYS A 274 0.87 1.53 2.44
N PRO A 275 1.13 1.41 3.74
CA PRO A 275 2.41 0.89 4.21
C PRO A 275 2.63 -0.52 3.65
N SER A 276 3.87 -0.87 3.35
CA SER A 276 4.23 -2.19 2.84
C SER A 276 5.14 -2.95 3.80
N GLY A 277 5.16 -4.28 3.67
CA GLY A 277 6.03 -5.15 4.46
C GLY A 277 5.87 -4.93 5.96
N LYS A 278 6.99 -4.81 6.68
CA LYS A 278 7.02 -4.63 8.13
C LYS A 278 6.32 -3.34 8.61
N TYR A 279 6.30 -2.30 7.79
CA TYR A 279 5.61 -1.06 8.16
C TYR A 279 4.10 -1.21 8.22
N PHE A 280 3.53 -2.12 7.44
CA PHE A 280 2.13 -2.47 7.57
C PHE A 280 1.83 -3.09 8.94
N ASP A 281 2.64 -4.05 9.36
CA ASP A 281 2.47 -4.73 10.63
C ASP A 281 2.68 -3.77 11.82
N LEU A 282 3.68 -2.88 11.74
CA LEU A 282 3.88 -1.81 12.71
C LEU A 282 2.69 -0.85 12.79
N CYS A 283 2.15 -0.46 11.63
CA CYS A 283 0.96 0.40 11.56
C CYS A 283 -0.24 -0.28 12.24
N GLY A 284 -0.53 -1.52 11.89
CA GLY A 284 -1.62 -2.30 12.49
C GLY A 284 -1.45 -2.56 13.99
N ALA A 285 -0.20 -2.57 14.49
CA ALA A 285 0.10 -2.65 15.91
C ALA A 285 0.07 -1.29 16.64
N GLY A 286 -0.24 -0.19 15.94
CA GLY A 286 -0.23 1.16 16.51
C GLY A 286 1.16 1.71 16.82
N ARG A 287 2.23 1.09 16.30
CA ARG A 287 3.64 1.38 16.59
C ARG A 287 4.34 2.24 15.53
N LEU A 288 3.61 2.72 14.53
CA LEU A 288 4.14 3.53 13.44
C LEU A 288 3.38 4.83 13.28
N LEU A 289 4.13 5.93 13.18
CA LEU A 289 3.67 7.17 12.60
C LEU A 289 4.62 7.58 11.48
N MET A 290 4.10 7.93 10.33
CA MET A 290 4.86 8.53 9.24
C MET A 290 4.45 9.98 9.07
N LEU A 291 5.42 10.88 8.94
CA LEU A 291 5.24 12.31 8.74
C LEU A 291 5.89 12.76 7.43
N CYS A 292 5.23 13.64 6.70
CA CYS A 292 5.80 14.34 5.56
C CYS A 292 5.67 15.85 5.77
N PRO A 293 6.78 16.59 5.85
CA PRO A 293 6.75 18.05 6.03
C PRO A 293 6.37 18.82 4.76
N TRP A 294 6.08 18.13 3.67
CA TRP A 294 5.64 18.70 2.39
C TRP A 294 4.40 17.96 1.89
N PRO A 295 3.19 18.27 2.44
CA PRO A 295 1.96 17.51 2.17
C PRO A 295 1.64 17.33 0.69
N ASP A 296 1.87 18.37 -0.12
CA ASP A 296 1.55 18.42 -1.55
C ASP A 296 2.59 17.74 -2.44
N ASN A 297 3.72 17.32 -1.89
CA ASN A 297 4.77 16.67 -2.65
C ASN A 297 4.45 15.19 -2.90
N LEU A 298 3.56 14.91 -3.84
CA LEU A 298 3.09 13.54 -4.15
C LEU A 298 3.94 12.80 -5.18
N ARG A 299 4.91 13.48 -5.83
CA ARG A 299 5.79 12.89 -6.86
C ARG A 299 7.25 13.18 -6.56
N ARG A 300 8.11 12.19 -6.74
CA ARG A 300 9.56 12.42 -6.71
C ARG A 300 9.94 13.40 -7.80
N ARG A 301 10.63 14.49 -7.40
CA ARG A 301 11.35 15.36 -8.34
C ARG A 301 12.80 14.85 -8.42
N SER A 302 13.36 14.87 -9.61
CA SER A 302 14.76 14.49 -9.86
C SER A 302 15.77 15.42 -9.19
N ASP A 303 15.33 16.61 -8.80
CA ASP A 303 16.08 17.72 -8.20
C ASP A 303 15.90 17.84 -6.68
N ALA A 304 15.36 16.82 -6.01
CA ALA A 304 15.26 16.79 -4.54
C ALA A 304 16.68 16.80 -3.95
N GLY A 305 17.22 18.00 -3.80
CA GLY A 305 18.59 18.28 -3.39
C GLY A 305 18.89 17.79 -1.97
N TYR A 306 20.19 17.79 -1.66
CA TYR A 306 20.78 17.45 -0.36
C TYR A 306 20.14 18.20 0.81
N ASP A 307 19.74 19.46 0.59
CA ASP A 307 19.12 20.33 1.59
C ASP A 307 17.81 19.78 2.16
N LYS A 308 17.03 19.06 1.36
CA LYS A 308 15.77 18.45 1.80
C LYS A 308 15.98 17.40 2.89
N PHE A 309 17.04 16.62 2.81
CA PHE A 309 17.39 15.62 3.82
C PHE A 309 17.86 16.24 5.13
N HIS A 310 18.58 17.37 5.06
CA HIS A 310 18.94 18.13 6.24
C HIS A 310 17.70 18.70 6.92
N GLN A 311 16.81 19.33 6.17
CA GLN A 311 15.54 19.83 6.70
C GLN A 311 14.71 18.75 7.39
N MET A 312 14.66 17.52 6.85
CA MET A 312 13.94 16.43 7.52
C MET A 312 14.53 16.07 8.88
N ASN A 313 15.86 16.11 9.04
CA ASN A 313 16.51 15.93 10.32
C ASN A 313 16.20 17.07 11.29
N ASP A 314 16.16 18.30 10.80
CA ASP A 314 15.83 19.48 11.61
C ASP A 314 14.36 19.41 12.09
N PHE A 315 13.43 19.04 11.22
CA PHE A 315 12.03 18.78 11.60
C PHE A 315 11.90 17.67 12.65
N ALA A 316 12.68 16.58 12.54
CA ALA A 316 12.69 15.53 13.53
C ALA A 316 13.15 16.03 14.90
N ALA A 317 14.21 16.85 14.93
CA ALA A 317 14.73 17.46 16.14
C ALA A 317 13.73 18.47 16.76
N ILE A 318 13.11 19.32 15.94
CA ILE A 318 12.09 20.28 16.38
C ILE A 318 10.91 19.54 17.05
N ILE A 319 10.35 18.53 16.38
CA ILE A 319 9.22 17.77 16.95
C ILE A 319 9.60 17.10 18.26
N ALA A 320 10.80 16.52 18.36
CA ALA A 320 11.25 15.88 19.58
C ALA A 320 11.47 16.86 20.75
N SER A 321 11.86 18.11 20.46
CA SER A 321 12.10 19.14 21.47
C SER A 321 10.82 19.81 21.99
N LEU A 322 9.71 19.74 21.26
CA LEU A 322 8.44 20.33 21.69
C LEU A 322 7.87 19.57 22.90
N PRO A 323 7.18 20.26 23.83
CA PRO A 323 6.38 19.60 24.87
C PRO A 323 5.31 18.69 24.23
N ALA A 324 4.99 17.58 24.87
CA ALA A 324 4.01 16.62 24.33
C ALA A 324 2.61 17.25 24.10
N SER A 325 2.23 18.24 24.90
CA SER A 325 1.01 19.05 24.73
C SER A 325 0.95 19.81 23.41
N ASP A 326 2.11 20.26 22.91
CA ASP A 326 2.22 21.20 21.79
C ASP A 326 2.46 20.52 20.45
N ARG A 327 2.67 19.20 20.46
CA ARG A 327 2.99 18.40 19.26
C ARG A 327 1.78 18.03 18.41
N LEU A 328 0.58 18.07 18.95
CA LEU A 328 -0.62 17.65 18.24
C LEU A 328 -1.69 18.74 18.27
N THR A 329 -1.71 19.57 17.27
CA THR A 329 -2.81 20.50 16.99
C THR A 329 -3.46 20.08 15.66
N ILE A 330 -4.70 19.59 15.73
CA ILE A 330 -5.48 19.28 14.53
C ILE A 330 -6.26 20.56 14.20
N ARG A 331 -5.98 21.18 13.05
CA ARG A 331 -6.89 22.21 12.53
C ARG A 331 -8.17 21.51 12.08
N ILE A 332 -9.24 21.74 12.82
CA ILE A 332 -10.58 21.40 12.34
C ILE A 332 -10.95 22.50 11.37
N ASP A 333 -10.90 22.21 10.07
CA ASP A 333 -11.47 23.10 9.07
C ASP A 333 -12.97 23.26 9.38
N ARG A 334 -13.37 24.45 9.79
CA ARG A 334 -14.77 24.78 10.13
C ARG A 334 -15.67 24.92 8.90
N ASN A 335 -15.22 24.48 7.72
CA ASN A 335 -15.97 24.49 6.46
C ASN A 335 -15.95 23.10 5.82
N SER A 336 -16.80 22.20 6.30
CA SER A 336 -17.28 21.02 5.58
C SER A 336 -18.76 20.82 5.87
#